data_04c15cf9bc4f75c3b5e8a28441689911
#
_entry.id   04c15cf9bc4f75c3b5e8a28441689911
#
_cell.length_a   1.000
_cell.length_b   1.000
_cell.length_c   1.000
_cell.angle_alpha   90.00
_cell.angle_beta   90.00
_cell.angle_gamma   90.00
#
_symmetry.space_group_name_H-M   'P 1'
#
loop_
_entity.id
_entity.type
_entity.pdbx_description
1 polymer ?
#
loop_
_entity_poly.entity_id
_entity_poly.type
_entity_poly.pdbx_seq_one_letter_code
_entity_poly.pdbx_strand_id
1 'polypeptide(L)'
;MTQKEKDLLLRDLCARLPYKPIMQIGNCGACNLRGIDHDNSAELRDRAIVWNGQYYPSSTISFPMIDCKPYLFPLSNMTEEQLFEVQEILGKNEIEIGDGFLHIIDSCRNTITYLEILALLEWFYKNHFDINNLIPMGLAIDATGLNIY
;
A
#
# COMPACT_ATOMS: atom_id res chain seq x y z
N MET A 1 -3.09 18.18 -1.93
CA MET A 1 -2.41 17.14 -2.73
C MET A 1 -2.05 17.71 -4.10
N THR A 2 -0.78 17.69 -4.46
CA THR A 2 -0.25 18.11 -5.77
C THR A 2 -0.56 17.08 -6.85
N GLN A 3 -0.41 17.43 -8.14
CA GLN A 3 -0.61 16.45 -9.22
C GLN A 3 0.36 15.27 -9.13
N LYS A 4 1.63 15.52 -8.76
CA LYS A 4 2.64 14.45 -8.57
C LYS A 4 2.25 13.47 -7.45
N GLU A 5 1.73 13.98 -6.35
CA GLU A 5 1.23 13.15 -5.25
C GLU A 5 0.03 12.30 -5.68
N LYS A 6 -0.89 12.88 -6.47
CA LYS A 6 -2.03 12.13 -7.03
C LYS A 6 -1.55 11.00 -7.95
N ASP A 7 -0.62 11.29 -8.85
CA ASP A 7 -0.09 10.31 -9.79
C ASP A 7 0.67 9.18 -9.06
N LEU A 8 1.41 9.51 -7.99
CA LEU A 8 2.09 8.54 -7.15
C LEU A 8 1.09 7.64 -6.42
N LEU A 9 0.11 8.24 -5.73
CA LEU A 9 -0.94 7.51 -5.02
C LEU A 9 -1.73 6.61 -5.97
N LEU A 10 -2.14 7.13 -7.14
CA LEU A 10 -2.85 6.36 -8.16
C LEU A 10 -2.05 5.13 -8.60
N ARG A 11 -0.76 5.30 -8.89
CA ARG A 11 0.13 4.21 -9.30
C ARG A 11 0.25 3.14 -8.23
N ASP A 12 0.44 3.56 -6.98
CA ASP A 12 0.54 2.65 -5.84
C ASP A 12 -0.76 1.86 -5.64
N LEU A 13 -1.91 2.53 -5.68
CA LEU A 13 -3.21 1.89 -5.53
C LEU A 13 -3.53 0.92 -6.67
N CYS A 14 -3.19 1.25 -7.92
CA CYS A 14 -3.33 0.34 -9.06
C CYS A 14 -2.52 -0.95 -8.87
N ALA A 15 -1.29 -0.84 -8.34
CA ALA A 15 -0.45 -2.00 -8.06
C ALA A 15 -1.01 -2.88 -6.91
N ARG A 16 -1.68 -2.27 -5.93
CA ARG A 16 -2.26 -2.98 -4.78
C ARG A 16 -3.67 -3.51 -5.04
N LEU A 17 -4.33 -3.10 -6.09
CA LEU A 17 -5.72 -3.45 -6.36
C LEU A 17 -6.02 -4.96 -6.30
N PRO A 18 -5.16 -5.87 -6.81
CA PRO A 18 -5.34 -7.31 -6.70
C PRO A 18 -5.39 -7.81 -5.25
N TYR A 19 -4.76 -7.09 -4.32
CA TYR A 19 -4.61 -7.47 -2.90
C TYR A 19 -5.62 -6.78 -2.00
N LYS A 20 -6.61 -6.06 -2.57
CA LYS A 20 -7.74 -5.45 -1.87
C LYS A 20 -7.32 -4.57 -0.69
N PRO A 21 -6.51 -3.53 -0.91
CA PRO A 21 -6.06 -2.66 0.17
C PRO A 21 -7.24 -2.03 0.89
N ILE A 22 -7.10 -1.88 2.20
CA ILE A 22 -8.08 -1.20 3.01
C ILE A 22 -7.81 0.30 2.98
N MET A 23 -8.87 1.09 2.77
CA MET A 23 -8.83 2.53 2.61
C MET A 23 -9.58 3.22 3.73
N GLN A 24 -9.02 4.30 4.27
CA GLN A 24 -9.75 5.29 5.07
C GLN A 24 -10.44 6.28 4.15
N ILE A 25 -11.70 6.59 4.41
CA ILE A 25 -12.46 7.60 3.68
C ILE A 25 -12.80 8.73 4.64
N GLY A 26 -12.11 9.84 4.55
CA GLY A 26 -12.31 10.97 5.46
C GLY A 26 -12.45 10.50 6.92
N ASN A 27 -13.58 10.76 7.55
CA ASN A 27 -13.90 10.33 8.92
C ASN A 27 -14.84 9.10 8.98
N CYS A 28 -15.08 8.42 7.87
CA CYS A 28 -16.15 7.41 7.77
C CYS A 28 -15.71 5.97 8.07
N GLY A 29 -14.44 5.73 8.33
CA GLY A 29 -13.92 4.41 8.66
C GLY A 29 -13.23 3.71 7.50
N ALA A 30 -12.89 2.42 7.71
CA ALA A 30 -12.08 1.62 6.79
C ALA A 30 -12.96 0.83 5.82
N CYS A 31 -12.62 0.82 4.53
CA CYS A 31 -13.31 0.11 3.46
C CYS A 31 -12.31 -0.54 2.50
N ASN A 32 -12.69 -1.66 1.88
CA ASN A 32 -11.85 -2.29 0.86
C ASN A 32 -11.91 -1.53 -0.47
N LEU A 33 -10.74 -1.29 -1.07
CA LEU A 33 -10.65 -0.79 -2.44
C LEU A 33 -11.02 -1.93 -3.41
N ARG A 34 -11.90 -1.63 -4.35
CA ARG A 34 -12.36 -2.59 -5.38
C ARG A 34 -11.91 -2.25 -6.77
N GLY A 35 -11.86 -0.99 -7.07
CA GLY A 35 -11.52 -0.48 -8.38
C GLY A 35 -11.11 0.97 -8.32
N ILE A 36 -10.64 1.45 -9.45
CA ILE A 36 -10.37 2.86 -9.69
C ILE A 36 -11.10 3.20 -10.99
N ASP A 37 -11.97 4.19 -10.91
CA ASP A 37 -12.80 4.61 -12.03
C ASP A 37 -11.98 5.43 -13.06
N HIS A 38 -12.55 5.64 -14.24
CA HIS A 38 -11.94 6.37 -15.37
C HIS A 38 -11.59 7.84 -15.05
N ASP A 39 -12.23 8.44 -14.06
CA ASP A 39 -11.92 9.77 -13.54
C ASP A 39 -10.95 9.75 -12.34
N ASN A 40 -10.33 8.60 -12.06
CA ASN A 40 -9.44 8.34 -10.93
C ASN A 40 -10.11 8.47 -9.56
N SER A 41 -11.39 8.19 -9.47
CA SER A 41 -12.08 8.01 -8.20
C SER A 41 -11.91 6.58 -7.68
N ALA A 42 -11.74 6.42 -6.36
CA ALA A 42 -11.65 5.11 -5.73
C ALA A 42 -13.04 4.47 -5.61
N GLU A 43 -13.21 3.29 -6.17
CA GLU A 43 -14.39 2.45 -5.97
C GLU A 43 -14.23 1.61 -4.70
N LEU A 44 -15.14 1.78 -3.76
CA LEU A 44 -15.09 1.15 -2.44
C LEU A 44 -16.31 0.27 -2.21
N ARG A 45 -16.10 -0.86 -1.55
CA ARG A 45 -17.17 -1.81 -1.21
C ARG A 45 -16.93 -2.42 0.18
N ASP A 46 -18.02 -2.87 0.81
CA ASP A 46 -18.19 -3.86 1.87
C ASP A 46 -18.75 -3.38 3.21
N ARG A 47 -18.97 -2.11 3.44
CA ARG A 47 -19.70 -1.69 4.65
C ARG A 47 -20.69 -0.57 4.32
N ALA A 48 -21.79 -0.54 5.04
CA ALA A 48 -22.64 0.64 5.05
C ALA A 48 -21.83 1.82 5.60
N ILE A 49 -21.75 2.89 4.85
CA ILE A 49 -20.95 4.07 5.17
C ILE A 49 -21.91 5.23 5.43
N VAL A 50 -21.60 6.06 6.42
CA VAL A 50 -22.25 7.36 6.59
C VAL A 50 -21.24 8.44 6.15
N TRP A 51 -21.52 9.08 5.02
CA TRP A 51 -20.68 10.16 4.49
C TRP A 51 -21.52 11.46 4.45
N ASN A 52 -20.98 12.53 5.04
CA ASN A 52 -21.69 13.81 5.15
C ASN A 52 -23.13 13.70 5.66
N GLY A 53 -23.38 12.78 6.63
CA GLY A 53 -24.71 12.54 7.19
C GLY A 53 -25.65 11.70 6.31
N GLN A 54 -25.20 11.26 5.13
CA GLN A 54 -25.96 10.39 4.24
C GLN A 54 -25.52 8.93 4.40
N TYR A 55 -26.51 8.04 4.53
CA TYR A 55 -26.32 6.59 4.63
C TYR A 55 -26.20 5.97 3.24
N TYR A 56 -25.08 5.28 3.02
CA TYR A 56 -24.83 4.48 1.82
C TYR A 56 -24.85 3.00 2.22
N PRO A 57 -25.83 2.22 1.78
CA PRO A 57 -25.83 0.77 2.01
C PRO A 57 -24.64 0.11 1.30
N SER A 58 -24.35 -1.15 1.59
CA SER A 58 -23.22 -1.93 1.05
C SER A 58 -23.22 -2.09 -0.48
N SER A 59 -23.23 -0.97 -1.19
CA SER A 59 -23.12 -0.84 -2.64
C SER A 59 -21.74 -0.30 -3.00
N THR A 60 -21.29 -0.53 -4.22
CA THR A 60 -20.07 0.11 -4.74
C THR A 60 -20.31 1.62 -4.82
N ILE A 61 -19.45 2.40 -4.19
CA ILE A 61 -19.53 3.85 -4.17
C ILE A 61 -18.18 4.38 -4.59
N SER A 62 -18.17 5.39 -5.47
CA SER A 62 -16.96 6.08 -5.91
C SER A 62 -16.73 7.32 -5.04
N PHE A 63 -15.51 7.48 -4.58
CA PHE A 63 -15.06 8.66 -3.82
C PHE A 63 -13.88 9.32 -4.50
N PRO A 64 -13.78 10.66 -4.46
CA PRO A 64 -12.58 11.35 -4.92
C PRO A 64 -11.34 10.81 -4.20
N MET A 65 -10.29 10.51 -4.93
CA MET A 65 -9.06 9.93 -4.37
C MET A 65 -8.43 10.81 -3.28
N ILE A 66 -8.65 12.12 -3.33
CA ILE A 66 -8.16 13.07 -2.32
C ILE A 66 -8.71 12.82 -0.91
N ASP A 67 -9.88 12.18 -0.83
CA ASP A 67 -10.57 11.87 0.42
C ASP A 67 -10.26 10.44 0.91
N CYS A 68 -9.47 9.69 0.16
CA CYS A 68 -9.15 8.29 0.41
C CYS A 68 -7.66 8.12 0.71
N LYS A 69 -7.33 7.39 1.77
CA LYS A 69 -5.96 7.04 2.12
C LYS A 69 -5.86 5.54 2.39
N PRO A 70 -4.90 4.82 1.79
CA PRO A 70 -4.66 3.43 2.14
C PRO A 70 -4.08 3.31 3.54
N TYR A 71 -4.39 2.21 4.21
CA TYR A 71 -3.66 1.78 5.40
C TYR A 71 -2.46 0.96 4.95
N LEU A 72 -1.27 1.33 5.37
CA LEU A 72 -0.02 0.68 5.00
C LEU A 72 0.86 0.47 6.23
N PHE A 73 1.73 -0.53 6.19
CA PHE A 73 2.76 -0.74 7.19
C PHE A 73 4.06 -0.07 6.77
N PRO A 74 4.73 0.70 7.64
CA PRO A 74 6.07 1.17 7.36
C PRO A 74 7.05 -0.01 7.25
N LEU A 75 8.07 0.11 6.42
CA LEU A 75 9.08 -0.95 6.25
C LEU A 75 9.77 -1.34 7.56
N SER A 76 9.91 -0.39 8.49
CA SER A 76 10.48 -0.62 9.82
C SER A 76 9.68 -1.60 10.70
N ASN A 77 8.44 -1.90 10.32
CA ASN A 77 7.59 -2.86 11.04
C ASN A 77 7.71 -4.29 10.51
N MET A 78 8.61 -4.53 9.57
CA MET A 78 8.85 -5.86 9.03
C MET A 78 9.40 -6.78 10.13
N THR A 79 8.80 -7.97 10.27
CA THR A 79 9.29 -8.98 11.21
C THR A 79 10.53 -9.69 10.65
N GLU A 80 11.28 -10.39 11.52
CA GLU A 80 12.42 -11.20 11.09
C GLU A 80 12.02 -12.28 10.07
N GLU A 81 10.85 -12.88 10.22
CA GLU A 81 10.31 -13.86 9.27
C GLU A 81 10.04 -13.22 7.90
N GLN A 82 9.46 -12.02 7.88
CA GLN A 82 9.22 -11.26 6.65
C GLN A 82 10.52 -10.81 5.99
N LEU A 83 11.51 -10.41 6.76
CA LEU A 83 12.86 -10.10 6.26
C LEU A 83 13.49 -11.33 5.61
N PHE A 84 13.33 -12.51 6.23
CA PHE A 84 13.83 -13.76 5.67
C PHE A 84 13.14 -14.11 4.34
N GLU A 85 11.80 -13.94 4.23
CA GLU A 85 11.07 -14.13 2.97
C GLU A 85 11.60 -13.21 1.86
N VAL A 86 11.86 -11.95 2.17
CA VAL A 86 12.42 -10.98 1.21
C VAL A 86 13.83 -11.39 0.78
N GLN A 87 14.68 -11.87 1.70
CA GLN A 87 16.01 -12.37 1.38
C GLN A 87 15.97 -13.60 0.47
N GLU A 88 15.02 -14.51 0.69
CA GLU A 88 14.82 -15.67 -0.20
C GLU A 88 14.41 -15.24 -1.63
N ILE A 89 13.54 -14.24 -1.76
CA ILE A 89 13.14 -13.67 -3.06
C ILE A 89 14.35 -13.08 -3.79
N LEU A 90 15.24 -12.42 -3.05
CA LEU A 90 16.44 -11.77 -3.58
C LEU A 90 17.65 -12.72 -3.69
N GLY A 91 17.45 -14.05 -3.67
CA GLY A 91 18.53 -15.02 -3.79
C GLY A 91 19.54 -14.97 -2.63
N LYS A 92 19.07 -14.63 -1.41
CA LYS A 92 19.87 -14.49 -0.18
C LYS A 92 20.83 -13.31 -0.16
N ASN A 93 20.56 -12.27 -0.94
CA ASN A 93 21.27 -11.00 -0.76
C ASN A 93 20.96 -10.42 0.61
N GLU A 94 21.98 -9.84 1.24
CA GLU A 94 21.77 -9.12 2.49
C GLU A 94 20.94 -7.86 2.25
N ILE A 95 19.97 -7.65 3.12
CA ILE A 95 19.09 -6.47 3.08
C ILE A 95 19.13 -5.75 4.42
N GLU A 96 19.07 -4.44 4.36
CA GLU A 96 18.96 -3.58 5.53
C GLU A 96 17.79 -2.61 5.32
N ILE A 97 17.04 -2.35 6.38
CA ILE A 97 16.02 -1.31 6.39
C ILE A 97 16.58 -0.12 7.16
N GLY A 98 16.81 0.99 6.45
CA GLY A 98 17.29 2.23 7.02
C GLY A 98 16.57 3.43 6.41
N ASP A 99 16.28 4.45 7.22
CA ASP A 99 15.63 5.71 6.79
C ASP A 99 14.30 5.54 6.03
N GLY A 100 13.57 4.45 6.31
CA GLY A 100 12.32 4.12 5.63
C GLY A 100 12.49 3.49 4.24
N PHE A 101 13.72 3.10 3.88
CA PHE A 101 14.04 2.44 2.61
C PHE A 101 14.62 1.04 2.84
N LEU A 102 14.40 0.18 1.86
CA LEU A 102 15.08 -1.10 1.78
C LEU A 102 16.40 -0.91 1.02
N HIS A 103 17.51 -1.21 1.67
CA HIS A 103 18.84 -1.23 1.07
C HIS A 103 19.23 -2.67 0.79
N ILE A 104 19.58 -2.96 -0.44
CA ILE A 104 20.14 -4.24 -0.82
C ILE A 104 21.65 -4.11 -0.76
N ILE A 105 22.26 -4.80 0.19
CA ILE A 105 23.71 -4.82 0.36
C ILE A 105 24.24 -5.88 -0.61
N ASP A 106 24.86 -5.41 -1.69
CA ASP A 106 25.45 -6.29 -2.69
C ASP A 106 26.61 -7.09 -2.07
N SER A 107 26.37 -8.36 -1.81
CA SER A 107 27.44 -9.30 -1.57
C SER A 107 28.00 -9.74 -2.93
N CYS A 108 28.91 -9.00 -3.50
CA CYS A 108 29.84 -9.22 -4.62
C CYS A 108 29.62 -10.38 -5.64
N ARG A 109 28.52 -11.09 -5.63
CA ARG A 109 28.33 -12.32 -6.42
C ARG A 109 26.98 -12.53 -7.08
N ASN A 110 25.94 -11.81 -6.70
CA ASN A 110 24.61 -12.02 -7.27
C ASN A 110 24.04 -10.73 -7.86
N THR A 111 24.02 -10.66 -9.16
CA THR A 111 23.26 -9.64 -9.87
C THR A 111 21.78 -9.91 -9.62
N ILE A 112 21.07 -8.94 -9.04
CA ILE A 112 19.60 -9.01 -8.88
C ILE A 112 18.98 -9.00 -10.26
N THR A 113 18.16 -9.99 -10.54
CA THR A 113 17.47 -10.12 -11.82
C THR A 113 16.19 -9.26 -11.84
N TYR A 114 15.73 -8.93 -13.03
CA TYR A 114 14.45 -8.23 -13.19
C TYR A 114 13.26 -9.00 -12.58
N LEU A 115 13.29 -10.34 -12.66
CA LEU A 115 12.24 -11.19 -12.09
C LEU A 115 12.23 -11.15 -10.55
N GLU A 116 13.39 -11.08 -9.91
CA GLU A 116 13.50 -10.93 -8.45
C GLU A 116 12.96 -9.57 -8.00
N ILE A 117 13.23 -8.49 -8.75
CA ILE A 117 12.67 -7.17 -8.47
C ILE A 117 11.15 -7.19 -8.59
N LEU A 118 10.58 -7.82 -9.62
CA LEU A 118 9.13 -7.92 -9.78
C LEU A 118 8.49 -8.74 -8.64
N ALA A 119 9.08 -9.88 -8.28
CA ALA A 119 8.60 -10.70 -7.17
C ALA A 119 8.66 -9.96 -5.83
N LEU A 120 9.72 -9.16 -5.62
CA LEU A 120 9.87 -8.33 -4.44
C LEU A 120 8.78 -7.24 -4.36
N LEU A 121 8.52 -6.53 -5.45
CA LEU A 121 7.46 -5.52 -5.52
C LEU A 121 6.09 -6.14 -5.26
N GLU A 122 5.81 -7.28 -5.88
CA GLU A 122 4.58 -8.04 -5.67
C GLU A 122 4.41 -8.42 -4.19
N TRP A 123 5.46 -8.92 -3.56
CA TRP A 123 5.47 -9.29 -2.14
C TRP A 123 5.13 -8.09 -1.25
N PHE A 124 5.76 -6.92 -1.49
CA PHE A 124 5.48 -5.70 -0.72
C PHE A 124 4.03 -5.22 -0.87
N TYR A 125 3.50 -5.20 -2.10
CA TYR A 125 2.12 -4.79 -2.33
C TYR A 125 1.12 -5.73 -1.68
N LYS A 126 1.38 -7.05 -1.75
CA LYS A 126 0.56 -8.09 -1.12
C LYS A 126 0.52 -7.97 0.41
N ASN A 127 1.65 -7.64 1.02
CA ASN A 127 1.78 -7.49 2.46
C ASN A 127 1.54 -6.04 2.94
N HIS A 128 1.06 -5.17 2.07
CA HIS A 128 0.67 -3.79 2.36
C HIS A 128 1.78 -2.89 2.92
N PHE A 129 3.05 -3.14 2.60
CA PHE A 129 4.16 -2.28 3.02
C PHE A 129 4.25 -1.00 2.19
N ASP A 130 4.62 0.10 2.84
CA ASP A 130 4.80 1.42 2.22
C ASP A 130 6.19 1.56 1.59
N ILE A 131 6.33 1.08 0.37
CA ILE A 131 7.59 1.19 -0.40
C ILE A 131 7.74 2.51 -1.15
N ASN A 132 6.70 3.33 -1.19
CA ASN A 132 6.65 4.60 -1.91
C ASN A 132 6.66 5.81 -0.96
N ASN A 133 6.88 5.60 0.34
CA ASN A 133 6.90 6.65 1.38
C ASN A 133 5.59 7.48 1.43
N LEU A 134 4.46 6.86 1.20
CA LEU A 134 3.15 7.53 1.23
C LEU A 134 2.76 7.95 2.66
N ILE A 135 3.17 7.19 3.69
CA ILE A 135 2.91 7.51 5.09
C ILE A 135 3.57 8.84 5.49
N PRO A 136 4.89 9.04 5.30
CA PRO A 136 5.54 10.32 5.60
C PRO A 136 4.98 11.50 4.78
N MET A 137 4.48 11.25 3.58
CA MET A 137 3.85 12.27 2.72
C MET A 137 2.41 12.61 3.15
N GLY A 138 1.84 11.88 4.13
CA GLY A 138 0.46 12.03 4.56
C GLY A 138 -0.57 11.53 3.54
N LEU A 139 -0.14 10.72 2.56
CA LEU A 139 -0.97 10.10 1.52
C LEU A 139 -1.47 8.71 1.91
N ALA A 140 -0.89 8.10 2.94
CA ALA A 140 -1.32 6.84 3.55
C ALA A 140 -1.41 6.98 5.06
N ILE A 141 -2.00 5.99 5.71
CA ILE A 141 -2.13 5.91 7.17
C ILE A 141 -1.28 4.73 7.65
N ASP A 142 -0.49 4.96 8.70
CA ASP A 142 0.25 3.90 9.36
C ASP A 142 -0.73 2.92 10.01
N ALA A 143 -0.66 1.66 9.57
CA ALA A 143 -1.52 0.57 10.05
C ALA A 143 -1.00 -0.10 11.33
N THR A 144 0.13 0.35 11.88
CA THR A 144 0.76 -0.23 13.07
C THR A 144 -0.20 -0.23 14.25
N GLY A 145 -0.44 -1.41 14.81
CA GLY A 145 -1.32 -1.58 15.96
C GLY A 145 -2.82 -1.45 15.69
N LEU A 146 -3.25 -1.27 14.44
CA LEU A 146 -4.65 -1.05 14.09
C LEU A 146 -5.41 -2.33 13.74
N ASN A 147 -4.94 -3.51 13.87
CA ASN A 147 -5.63 -4.78 13.59
C ASN A 147 -6.63 -4.69 12.40
N ILE A 148 -6.16 -4.14 11.27
CA ILE A 148 -6.98 -3.85 10.09
C ILE A 148 -6.89 -4.98 9.06
N TYR A 149 -5.73 -5.63 8.96
CA TYR A 149 -5.42 -6.76 8.09
C TYR A 149 -5.40 -8.08 8.85
#